data_3be1387914cef94fac2b22cc4f661bd2
#
_entry.id   3be1387914cef94fac2b22cc4f661bd2
#
_cell.length_a   1.000
_cell.length_b   1.000
_cell.length_c   1.000
_cell.angle_alpha   90.00
_cell.angle_beta   90.00
_cell.angle_gamma   90.00
#
_symmetry.space_group_name_H-M   'P 1'
#
loop_
_entity.id
_entity.type
_entity.pdbx_description
1 polymer ?
#
loop_
_entity_poly.entity_id
_entity_poly.type
_entity_poly.pdbx_seq_one_letter_code
_entity_poly.pdbx_strand_id
1 'polypeptide(L)'
;MVTLEAEPSPFVFDVGRTVLLVIDMQNDFAAKGGMFDRLGIDVSMIQAAIAPTARVLESAREQGIKVVYLKMGFRPDLSDAGLPDSPNWRVHSPAHAGEPVRAPDGTES
;
A
#
# COMPACT_ATOMS: atom_id res chain seq x y z
N MET A 1 -6.56 26.54 6.51
CA MET A 1 -7.79 25.69 6.53
C MET A 1 -8.23 25.41 5.11
N VAL A 2 -8.50 24.18 4.81
CA VAL A 2 -9.01 23.70 3.52
C VAL A 2 -10.33 22.96 3.77
N THR A 3 -11.28 23.16 2.86
CA THR A 3 -12.55 22.41 2.88
C THR A 3 -12.59 21.49 1.69
N LEU A 4 -12.86 20.21 1.94
CA LEU A 4 -13.16 19.20 0.92
C LEU A 4 -14.65 18.91 0.96
N GLU A 5 -15.27 18.87 -0.22
CA GLU A 5 -16.62 18.35 -0.36
C GLU A 5 -16.57 16.84 -0.14
N ALA A 6 -17.34 16.37 0.83
CA ALA A 6 -17.37 14.95 1.24
C ALA A 6 -18.75 14.58 1.78
N GLU A 7 -19.04 13.28 1.77
CA GLU A 7 -20.23 12.72 2.41
C GLU A 7 -19.90 12.22 3.83
N PRO A 8 -20.76 12.39 4.81
CA PRO A 8 -22.09 13.02 4.76
C PRO A 8 -22.09 14.55 4.90
N SER A 9 -20.92 15.16 5.03
CA SER A 9 -20.75 16.61 5.15
C SER A 9 -19.37 17.04 4.70
N PRO A 10 -19.18 18.30 4.31
CA PRO A 10 -17.86 18.83 3.99
C PRO A 10 -16.86 18.63 5.12
N PHE A 11 -15.64 18.28 4.76
CA PHE A 11 -14.55 18.05 5.70
C PHE A 11 -13.57 19.22 5.70
N VAL A 12 -13.38 19.83 6.87
CA VAL A 12 -12.47 20.97 7.05
C VAL A 12 -11.25 20.53 7.81
N PHE A 13 -10.06 20.85 7.30
CA PHE A 13 -8.81 20.50 7.96
C PHE A 13 -7.73 21.59 7.82
N ASP A 14 -6.78 21.57 8.73
CA ASP A 14 -5.60 22.43 8.71
C ASP A 14 -4.45 21.70 8.01
N VAL A 15 -4.01 22.23 6.88
CA VAL A 15 -2.89 21.68 6.09
C VAL A 15 -1.62 21.53 6.94
N GLY A 16 -1.32 22.52 7.78
CA GLY A 16 -0.12 22.51 8.64
C GLY A 16 -0.16 21.46 9.75
N ARG A 17 -1.34 20.89 10.03
CA ARG A 17 -1.55 19.87 11.06
C ARG A 17 -2.00 18.52 10.49
N THR A 18 -1.87 18.36 9.19
CA THR A 18 -2.34 17.17 8.47
C THR A 18 -1.16 16.34 7.98
N VAL A 19 -1.33 15.04 8.00
CA VAL A 19 -0.42 14.07 7.40
C VAL A 19 -1.21 13.18 6.46
N LEU A 20 -0.69 12.97 5.26
CA LEU A 20 -1.23 11.98 4.32
C LEU A 20 -0.54 10.63 4.54
N LEU A 21 -1.30 9.61 4.88
CA LEU A 21 -0.80 8.24 4.97
C LEU A 21 -1.12 7.49 3.68
N VAL A 22 -0.10 6.95 3.03
CA VAL A 22 -0.23 6.05 1.87
C VAL A 22 0.03 4.63 2.37
N ILE A 23 -1.02 3.83 2.45
CA ILE A 23 -1.01 2.55 3.15
C ILE A 23 -1.10 1.42 2.12
N ASP A 24 -0.15 0.48 2.18
CA ASP A 24 -0.15 -0.77 1.39
C ASP A 24 -0.16 -0.58 -0.14
N MET A 25 0.25 0.58 -0.63
CA MET A 25 0.49 0.81 -2.05
C MET A 25 1.86 0.25 -2.41
N GLN A 26 1.93 -1.05 -2.57
CA GLN A 26 3.15 -1.82 -2.76
C GLN A 26 2.99 -2.91 -3.82
N ASN A 27 4.12 -3.37 -4.38
CA ASN A 27 4.14 -4.34 -5.47
C ASN A 27 3.51 -5.67 -5.10
N ASP A 28 3.64 -6.13 -3.85
CA ASP A 28 3.02 -7.36 -3.39
C ASP A 28 1.50 -7.38 -3.58
N PHE A 29 0.85 -6.22 -3.51
CA PHE A 29 -0.60 -6.11 -3.62
C PHE A 29 -1.08 -5.65 -4.99
N ALA A 30 -0.29 -4.85 -5.70
CA ALA A 30 -0.74 -4.19 -6.93
C ALA A 30 -0.03 -4.66 -8.21
N ALA A 31 1.17 -5.22 -8.13
CA ALA A 31 1.94 -5.57 -9.31
C ALA A 31 1.66 -6.99 -9.80
N LYS A 32 1.80 -7.19 -11.12
CA LYS A 32 1.93 -8.53 -11.70
C LYS A 32 3.16 -9.23 -11.12
N GLY A 33 3.00 -10.49 -10.71
CA GLY A 33 4.03 -11.26 -10.01
C GLY A 33 4.13 -10.97 -8.51
N GLY A 34 3.36 -10.02 -7.99
CA GLY A 34 3.23 -9.78 -6.56
C GLY A 34 2.44 -10.85 -5.84
N MET A 35 2.40 -10.78 -4.52
CA MET A 35 1.76 -11.79 -3.68
C MET A 35 0.30 -12.04 -4.08
N PHE A 36 -0.48 -10.98 -4.25
CA PHE A 36 -1.89 -11.11 -4.63
C PHE A 36 -2.08 -11.72 -6.02
N ASP A 37 -1.28 -11.30 -7.01
CA ASP A 37 -1.34 -11.87 -8.35
C ASP A 37 -0.99 -13.38 -8.32
N ARG A 38 0.04 -13.77 -7.56
CA ARG A 38 0.43 -15.19 -7.37
C ARG A 38 -0.65 -16.02 -6.69
N LEU A 39 -1.46 -15.41 -5.81
CA LEU A 39 -2.62 -16.05 -5.20
C LEU A 39 -3.84 -16.13 -6.13
N GLY A 40 -3.75 -15.62 -7.36
CA GLY A 40 -4.85 -15.60 -8.31
C GLY A 40 -5.89 -14.51 -8.04
N ILE A 41 -5.56 -13.51 -7.23
CA ILE A 41 -6.43 -12.36 -6.99
C ILE A 41 -6.32 -11.40 -8.17
N ASP A 42 -7.46 -10.93 -8.67
CA ASP A 42 -7.48 -9.88 -9.70
C ASP A 42 -7.06 -8.55 -9.07
N VAL A 43 -5.86 -8.09 -9.45
CA VAL A 43 -5.27 -6.84 -8.94
C VAL A 43 -5.68 -5.60 -9.75
N SER A 44 -6.51 -5.73 -10.77
CA SER A 44 -6.88 -4.63 -11.66
C SER A 44 -7.54 -3.47 -10.91
N MET A 45 -8.37 -3.73 -9.91
CA MET A 45 -9.00 -2.71 -9.08
C MET A 45 -7.97 -1.94 -8.25
N ILE A 46 -6.95 -2.63 -7.74
CA ILE A 46 -5.86 -2.01 -6.97
C ILE A 46 -5.01 -1.16 -7.90
N GLN A 47 -4.69 -1.66 -9.09
CA GLN A 47 -3.97 -0.90 -10.12
C GLN A 47 -4.73 0.35 -10.55
N ALA A 48 -6.05 0.29 -10.64
CA ALA A 48 -6.88 1.45 -10.96
C ALA A 48 -6.78 2.58 -9.90
N ALA A 49 -6.39 2.28 -8.66
CA ALA A 49 -6.18 3.26 -7.60
C ALA A 49 -4.82 3.99 -7.70
N ILE A 50 -3.87 3.49 -8.49
CA ILE A 50 -2.51 4.05 -8.55
C ILE A 50 -2.52 5.50 -9.06
N ALA A 51 -3.15 5.75 -10.21
CA ALA A 51 -3.17 7.08 -10.81
C ALA A 51 -3.92 8.13 -9.93
N PRO A 52 -5.10 7.83 -9.36
CA PRO A 52 -5.72 8.73 -8.38
C PRO A 52 -4.83 9.00 -7.16
N THR A 53 -4.18 7.98 -6.63
CA THR A 53 -3.26 8.13 -5.48
C THR A 53 -2.08 9.04 -5.84
N ALA A 54 -1.50 8.90 -7.02
CA ALA A 54 -0.43 9.77 -7.49
C ALA A 54 -0.86 11.24 -7.56
N ARG A 55 -2.06 11.52 -8.05
CA ARG A 55 -2.61 12.90 -8.08
C ARG A 55 -2.79 13.49 -6.68
N VAL A 56 -3.32 12.69 -5.74
CA VAL A 56 -3.45 13.13 -4.34
C VAL A 56 -2.10 13.42 -3.72
N LEU A 57 -1.09 12.57 -3.99
CA LEU A 57 0.28 12.78 -3.52
C LEU A 57 0.89 14.07 -4.06
N GLU A 58 0.72 14.34 -5.35
CA GLU A 58 1.19 15.58 -5.99
C GLU A 58 0.58 16.81 -5.31
N SER A 59 -0.75 16.85 -5.20
CA SER A 59 -1.46 17.94 -4.52
C SER A 59 -1.04 18.11 -3.06
N ALA A 60 -0.87 17.00 -2.33
CA ALA A 60 -0.42 17.06 -0.94
C ALA A 60 0.98 17.67 -0.80
N ARG A 61 1.90 17.29 -1.68
CA ARG A 61 3.27 17.87 -1.71
C ARG A 61 3.29 19.33 -2.07
N GLU A 62 2.49 19.74 -3.05
CA GLU A 62 2.34 21.17 -3.43
C GLU A 62 1.83 22.03 -2.26
N GLN A 63 0.96 21.47 -1.44
CA GLN A 63 0.43 22.15 -0.25
C GLN A 63 1.32 21.99 1.00
N GLY A 64 2.46 21.34 0.90
CA GLY A 64 3.37 21.11 2.04
C GLY A 64 2.84 20.11 3.07
N ILE A 65 1.86 19.29 2.72
CA ILE A 65 1.36 18.21 3.59
C ILE A 65 2.43 17.13 3.70
N LYS A 66 2.74 16.73 4.92
CA LYS A 66 3.67 15.63 5.16
C LYS A 66 3.09 14.32 4.66
N VAL A 67 3.88 13.57 3.89
CA VAL A 67 3.50 12.25 3.39
C VAL A 67 4.26 11.18 4.16
N VAL A 68 3.55 10.14 4.59
CA VAL A 68 4.11 8.94 5.23
C VAL A 68 3.62 7.71 4.49
N TYR A 69 4.55 6.85 4.10
CA TYR A 69 4.24 5.56 3.48
C TYR A 69 4.27 4.47 4.54
N LEU A 70 3.23 3.66 4.58
CA LEU A 70 3.16 2.44 5.38
C LEU A 70 3.20 1.24 4.45
N LYS A 71 4.06 0.30 4.75
CA LYS A 71 4.30 -0.88 3.95
C LYS A 71 4.25 -2.12 4.85
N MET A 72 3.58 -3.16 4.39
CA MET A 72 3.62 -4.48 4.99
C MET A 72 4.83 -5.24 4.45
N GLY A 73 5.52 -5.96 5.31
CA GLY A 73 6.61 -6.85 4.95
C GLY A 73 6.98 -7.77 6.08
N PHE A 74 7.65 -8.86 5.74
CA PHE A 74 8.24 -9.79 6.71
C PHE A 74 9.74 -9.78 6.58
N ARG A 75 10.43 -10.16 7.65
CA ARG A 75 11.87 -10.41 7.57
C ARG A 75 12.16 -11.57 6.61
N PRO A 76 13.31 -11.56 5.94
CA PRO A 76 13.66 -12.64 5.01
C PRO A 76 13.65 -14.05 5.64
N ASP A 77 13.96 -14.13 6.93
CA ASP A 77 13.93 -15.40 7.70
C ASP A 77 12.52 -15.75 8.22
N LEU A 78 11.52 -14.91 7.95
CA LEU A 78 10.13 -15.06 8.40
C LEU A 78 9.95 -15.15 9.91
N SER A 79 10.92 -14.67 10.70
CA SER A 79 10.87 -14.72 12.17
C SER A 79 9.70 -13.92 12.77
N ASP A 80 9.12 -13.00 12.00
CA ASP A 80 7.98 -12.16 12.38
C ASP A 80 6.67 -12.54 11.63
N ALA A 81 6.66 -13.64 10.89
CA ALA A 81 5.48 -14.11 10.15
C ALA A 81 4.54 -15.01 10.96
N GLY A 82 4.86 -15.27 12.20
CA GLY A 82 4.13 -16.16 13.08
C GLY A 82 4.69 -17.59 13.06
N LEU A 83 4.23 -18.41 14.01
CA LEU A 83 4.62 -19.81 14.09
C LEU A 83 4.05 -20.61 12.91
N PRO A 84 4.70 -21.71 12.50
CA PRO A 84 4.12 -22.65 11.56
C PRO A 84 2.69 -23.02 11.98
N ASP A 85 1.80 -23.12 10.99
CA ASP A 85 0.36 -23.39 11.19
C ASP A 85 -0.45 -22.30 11.91
N SER A 86 0.14 -21.18 12.30
CA SER A 86 -0.63 -20.02 12.76
C SER A 86 -1.53 -19.47 11.64
N PRO A 87 -2.63 -18.77 11.96
CA PRO A 87 -3.49 -18.18 10.93
C PRO A 87 -2.73 -17.28 9.95
N ASN A 88 -1.80 -16.48 10.44
CA ASN A 88 -0.98 -15.60 9.60
C ASN A 88 -0.08 -16.41 8.66
N TRP A 89 0.57 -17.47 9.16
CA TRP A 89 1.41 -18.35 8.35
C TRP A 89 0.62 -19.03 7.23
N ARG A 90 -0.57 -19.55 7.54
CA ARG A 90 -1.44 -20.25 6.58
C ARG A 90 -1.87 -19.37 5.42
N VAL A 91 -2.04 -18.08 5.67
CA VAL A 91 -2.43 -17.11 4.63
C VAL A 91 -1.23 -16.73 3.75
N HIS A 92 -0.06 -16.51 4.35
CA HIS A 92 1.07 -15.89 3.66
C HIS A 92 2.08 -16.89 3.08
N SER A 93 2.25 -18.07 3.68
CA SER A 93 3.23 -19.04 3.20
C SER A 93 2.96 -19.56 1.77
N PRO A 94 1.71 -19.82 1.36
CA PRO A 94 1.43 -20.21 -0.03
C PRO A 94 1.76 -19.13 -1.06
N ALA A 95 1.81 -17.87 -0.62
CA ALA A 95 2.10 -16.71 -1.47
C ALA A 95 3.59 -16.37 -1.51
N HIS A 96 4.45 -17.23 -0.99
CA HIS A 96 5.91 -17.01 -0.90
C HIS A 96 6.24 -15.68 -0.19
N ALA A 97 5.59 -15.44 0.94
CA ALA A 97 5.88 -14.27 1.78
C ALA A 97 7.37 -14.24 2.15
N GLY A 98 7.95 -13.04 2.16
CA GLY A 98 9.37 -12.83 2.39
C GLY A 98 10.26 -12.95 1.14
N GLU A 99 9.74 -13.43 0.01
CA GLU A 99 10.47 -13.40 -1.26
C GLU A 99 10.35 -12.00 -1.89
N PRO A 100 11.44 -11.46 -2.46
CA PRO A 100 11.41 -10.19 -3.15
C PRO A 100 10.43 -10.21 -4.33
N VAL A 101 9.72 -9.13 -4.51
CA VAL A 101 8.88 -8.90 -5.70
C VAL A 101 9.55 -7.87 -6.58
N ARG A 102 9.82 -8.26 -7.82
CA ARG A 102 10.37 -7.36 -8.82
C ARG A 102 9.26 -6.72 -9.62
N ALA A 103 9.18 -5.40 -9.56
CA ALA A 103 8.25 -4.63 -10.39
C ALA A 103 8.69 -4.61 -11.87
N PRO A 104 7.77 -4.30 -12.81
CA PRO A 104 8.11 -4.18 -14.22
C PRO A 104 9.20 -3.15 -14.55
N ASP A 105 9.38 -2.14 -13.70
CA ASP A 105 10.44 -1.13 -13.80
C ASP A 105 11.80 -1.59 -13.26
N GLY A 106 11.89 -2.83 -12.75
CA GLY A 106 13.09 -3.44 -12.20
C GLY A 106 13.34 -3.17 -10.72
N THR A 107 12.50 -2.39 -10.05
CA THR A 107 12.60 -2.22 -8.59
C THR A 107 12.18 -3.48 -7.85
N GLU A 108 12.78 -3.72 -6.69
CA GLU A 108 12.44 -4.82 -5.78
C GLU A 108 11.81 -4.28 -4.50
N SER A 109 10.84 -5.00 -3.96
CA SER A 109 10.18 -4.68 -2.68
C SER A 109 10.41 -5.77 -1.65
#